data_93efa189034d96f0147cc58ad07ffcf8
#
_entry.id   93efa189034d96f0147cc58ad07ffcf8
#
_cell.length_a   1.000
_cell.length_b   1.000
_cell.length_c   1.000
_cell.angle_alpha   90.00
_cell.angle_beta   90.00
_cell.angle_gamma   90.00
#
_symmetry.space_group_name_H-M   'P 1'
#
loop_
_entity.id
_entity.type
_entity.pdbx_description
1 polymer ?
#
loop_
_entity_poly.entity_id
_entity_poly.type
_entity_poly.pdbx_seq_one_letter_code
_entity_poly.pdbx_strand_id
1 'polypeptide(L)'
;MLSAASGDRWEALYVVALHTGLRRGEALGLLWEDVDLEEATLSVRRSLDVDGTLKTPKNPASRRTLKLAPRALTALKAHKVRQNEERLRAGDVWKDHNLVFPNTIGRPMNAGNFYRRDFQPLMERAGLASEGFTFHSLRHTFATTLAAKGVHPSTAQKMLGHSDIRMTLAIYTHATDEMQDAATAALESAFG
;
A
#
# COMPACT_ATOMS: atom_id res chain seq x y z
N MET A 1 -3.49 14.28 -0.34
CA MET A 1 -3.80 13.14 -1.22
C MET A 1 -5.03 12.35 -0.77
N LEU A 2 -5.09 11.74 0.41
CA LEU A 2 -6.26 10.91 0.82
C LEU A 2 -7.59 11.68 0.81
N SER A 3 -7.61 12.94 1.20
CA SER A 3 -8.82 13.77 1.12
C SER A 3 -9.29 13.97 -0.33
N ALA A 4 -8.35 14.14 -1.27
CA ALA A 4 -8.66 14.24 -2.70
C ALA A 4 -9.11 12.91 -3.33
N ALA A 5 -8.80 11.78 -2.69
CA ALA A 5 -9.20 10.43 -3.10
C ALA A 5 -10.52 9.98 -2.48
N SER A 6 -11.12 10.78 -1.59
CA SER A 6 -12.37 10.40 -0.92
C SER A 6 -13.50 10.21 -1.94
N GLY A 7 -14.16 9.05 -1.88
CA GLY A 7 -15.17 8.66 -2.85
C GLY A 7 -14.65 8.18 -4.21
N ASP A 8 -13.35 8.28 -4.46
CA ASP A 8 -12.73 7.74 -5.67
C ASP A 8 -12.80 6.19 -5.69
N ARG A 9 -12.91 5.61 -6.89
CA ARG A 9 -12.90 4.16 -7.07
C ARG A 9 -11.66 3.50 -6.43
N TRP A 10 -10.54 4.21 -6.44
CA TRP A 10 -9.25 3.72 -5.97
C TRP A 10 -8.90 4.16 -4.54
N GLU A 11 -9.82 4.80 -3.83
CA GLU A 11 -9.58 5.26 -2.44
C GLU A 11 -9.00 4.15 -1.55
N ALA A 12 -9.61 2.96 -1.59
CA ALA A 12 -9.13 1.83 -0.79
C ALA A 12 -7.72 1.38 -1.18
N LEU A 13 -7.37 1.42 -2.47
CA LEU A 13 -6.01 1.11 -2.95
C LEU A 13 -4.97 2.05 -2.34
N TYR A 14 -5.26 3.35 -2.33
CA TYR A 14 -4.35 4.35 -1.77
C TYR A 14 -4.25 4.25 -0.26
N VAL A 15 -5.38 4.04 0.43
CA VAL A 15 -5.39 3.82 1.88
C VAL A 15 -4.57 2.59 2.24
N VAL A 16 -4.79 1.47 1.58
CA VAL A 16 -4.04 0.23 1.82
C VAL A 16 -2.55 0.44 1.55
N ALA A 17 -2.18 1.04 0.41
CA ALA A 17 -0.78 1.29 0.06
C ALA A 17 -0.06 2.15 1.11
N LEU A 18 -0.71 3.20 1.64
CA LEU A 18 -0.15 4.07 2.69
C LEU A 18 -0.02 3.36 4.05
N HIS A 19 -0.89 2.39 4.36
CA HIS A 19 -0.87 1.70 5.66
C HIS A 19 -0.09 0.39 5.66
N THR A 20 0.35 -0.09 4.48
CA THR A 20 1.05 -1.37 4.34
C THR A 20 2.39 -1.27 3.62
N GLY A 21 2.65 -0.15 2.94
CA GLY A 21 3.86 0.05 2.16
C GLY A 21 3.98 -0.92 0.97
N LEU A 22 2.88 -1.43 0.43
CA LEU A 22 2.88 -2.31 -0.74
C LEU A 22 3.51 -1.62 -1.96
N ARG A 23 4.29 -2.39 -2.74
CA ARG A 23 4.69 -1.96 -4.08
C ARG A 23 3.46 -1.93 -4.98
N ARG A 24 3.46 -1.08 -6.02
CA ARG A 24 2.33 -0.97 -6.97
C ARG A 24 1.89 -2.34 -7.51
N GLY A 25 2.84 -3.16 -7.96
CA GLY A 25 2.52 -4.49 -8.48
C GLY A 25 1.95 -5.43 -7.42
N GLU A 26 2.45 -5.36 -6.17
CA GLU A 26 1.91 -6.13 -5.04
C GLU A 26 0.46 -5.72 -4.75
N ALA A 27 0.18 -4.42 -4.72
CA ALA A 27 -1.16 -3.90 -4.47
C ALA A 27 -2.14 -4.27 -5.60
N LEU A 28 -1.75 -4.07 -6.87
CA LEU A 28 -2.58 -4.41 -8.03
C LEU A 28 -2.71 -5.92 -8.27
N GLY A 29 -1.79 -6.73 -7.73
CA GLY A 29 -1.81 -8.19 -7.80
C GLY A 29 -2.42 -8.87 -6.57
N LEU A 30 -3.00 -8.10 -5.64
CA LEU A 30 -3.62 -8.62 -4.43
C LEU A 30 -4.93 -9.33 -4.77
N LEU A 31 -5.12 -10.54 -4.24
CA LEU A 31 -6.36 -11.29 -4.36
C LEU A 31 -7.16 -11.26 -3.05
N TRP A 32 -8.47 -11.43 -3.13
CA TRP A 32 -9.32 -11.50 -1.94
C TRP A 32 -8.99 -12.68 -1.03
N GLU A 33 -8.47 -13.78 -1.57
CA GLU A 33 -7.97 -14.92 -0.78
C GLU A 33 -6.72 -14.60 0.07
N ASP A 34 -6.04 -13.50 -0.24
CA ASP A 34 -4.87 -13.00 0.49
C ASP A 34 -5.24 -12.01 1.60
N VAL A 35 -6.53 -11.66 1.72
CA VAL A 35 -7.05 -10.67 2.68
C VAL A 35 -8.03 -11.33 3.64
N ASP A 36 -7.65 -11.37 4.91
CA ASP A 36 -8.53 -11.80 5.99
C ASP A 36 -9.12 -10.54 6.65
N LEU A 37 -10.42 -10.30 6.40
CA LEU A 37 -11.15 -9.15 6.95
C LEU A 37 -11.61 -9.35 8.41
N GLU A 38 -11.57 -10.57 8.92
CA GLU A 38 -11.91 -10.91 10.31
C GLU A 38 -10.66 -10.75 11.19
N GLU A 39 -9.55 -11.40 10.78
CA GLU A 39 -8.28 -11.31 11.47
C GLU A 39 -7.52 -10.00 11.18
N ALA A 40 -8.06 -9.13 10.32
CA ALA A 40 -7.45 -7.89 9.86
C ALA A 40 -6.01 -8.09 9.37
N THR A 41 -5.81 -9.05 8.46
CA THR A 41 -4.50 -9.35 7.88
C THR A 41 -4.52 -9.33 6.35
N LEU A 42 -3.34 -9.09 5.78
CA LEU A 42 -3.09 -9.10 4.35
C LEU A 42 -1.77 -9.81 4.07
N SER A 43 -1.79 -10.78 3.17
CA SER A 43 -0.62 -11.58 2.77
C SER A 43 -0.15 -11.18 1.38
N VAL A 44 1.11 -10.77 1.25
CA VAL A 44 1.74 -10.48 -0.05
C VAL A 44 2.30 -11.78 -0.60
N ARG A 45 1.66 -12.33 -1.63
CA ARG A 45 2.05 -13.60 -2.27
C ARG A 45 2.36 -13.47 -3.74
N ARG A 46 1.92 -12.37 -4.37
CA ARG A 46 2.03 -12.14 -5.83
C ARG A 46 2.30 -10.66 -6.11
N SER A 47 2.67 -10.41 -7.36
CA SER A 47 2.82 -9.07 -7.91
C SER A 47 2.34 -9.07 -9.35
N LEU A 48 1.54 -8.08 -9.71
CA LEU A 48 1.16 -7.83 -11.11
C LEU A 48 2.34 -7.21 -11.84
N ASP A 49 2.78 -7.85 -12.91
CA ASP A 49 3.84 -7.35 -13.79
C ASP A 49 3.28 -6.37 -14.84
N VAL A 50 4.16 -5.71 -15.56
CA VAL A 50 3.80 -4.73 -16.61
C VAL A 50 3.06 -5.35 -17.78
N ASP A 51 3.27 -6.64 -18.05
CA ASP A 51 2.57 -7.44 -19.06
C ASP A 51 1.17 -7.91 -18.65
N GLY A 52 0.73 -7.57 -17.41
CA GLY A 52 -0.56 -7.96 -16.85
C GLY A 52 -0.60 -9.36 -16.26
N THR A 53 0.54 -10.05 -16.17
CA THR A 53 0.63 -11.38 -15.54
C THR A 53 0.87 -11.29 -14.04
N LEU A 54 0.24 -12.19 -13.29
CA LEU A 54 0.51 -12.36 -11.85
C LEU A 54 1.73 -13.26 -11.68
N LYS A 55 2.76 -12.72 -11.08
CA LYS A 55 4.01 -13.45 -10.80
C LYS A 55 4.23 -13.61 -9.30
N THR A 56 4.73 -14.75 -8.92
CA THR A 56 5.23 -14.95 -7.56
C THR A 56 6.52 -14.14 -7.38
N PRO A 57 6.68 -13.40 -6.25
CA PRO A 57 7.89 -12.65 -6.00
C PRO A 57 9.11 -13.57 -6.03
N LYS A 58 10.13 -13.17 -6.79
CA LYS A 58 11.40 -13.91 -6.90
C LYS A 58 12.16 -13.99 -5.56
N ASN A 59 12.02 -12.96 -4.72
CA ASN A 59 12.66 -12.89 -3.43
C ASN A 59 11.71 -13.38 -2.32
N PRO A 60 12.08 -14.41 -1.53
CA PRO A 60 11.31 -14.89 -0.39
C PRO A 60 10.94 -13.80 0.63
N ALA A 61 11.83 -12.81 0.86
CA ALA A 61 11.58 -11.69 1.76
C ALA A 61 10.39 -10.81 1.32
N SER A 62 10.00 -10.87 0.05
CA SER A 62 8.81 -10.15 -0.43
C SER A 62 7.50 -10.81 0.02
N ARG A 63 7.51 -12.10 0.36
CA ARG A 63 6.34 -12.80 0.91
C ARG A 63 6.25 -12.47 2.39
N ARG A 64 5.14 -11.86 2.77
CA ARG A 64 4.92 -11.40 4.14
C ARG A 64 3.44 -11.27 4.43
N THR A 65 3.07 -11.40 5.69
CA THR A 65 1.74 -11.08 6.18
C THR A 65 1.82 -9.82 7.03
N LEU A 66 0.91 -8.90 6.79
CA LEU A 66 0.82 -7.60 7.45
C LEU A 66 -0.49 -7.51 8.23
N LYS A 67 -0.47 -6.93 9.41
CA LYS A 67 -1.68 -6.50 10.10
C LYS A 67 -2.21 -5.24 9.45
N LEU A 68 -3.53 -5.18 9.26
CA LEU A 68 -4.22 -4.03 8.71
C LEU A 68 -4.58 -3.06 9.83
N ALA A 69 -4.22 -1.79 9.65
CA ALA A 69 -4.74 -0.73 10.50
C ALA A 69 -6.26 -0.60 10.33
N PRO A 70 -7.01 -0.16 11.37
CA PRO A 70 -8.47 -0.04 11.31
C PRO A 70 -8.99 0.72 10.08
N ARG A 71 -8.30 1.79 9.69
CA ARG A 71 -8.65 2.58 8.50
C ARG A 71 -8.52 1.77 7.20
N ALA A 72 -7.46 0.98 7.06
CA ALA A 72 -7.25 0.14 5.89
C ALA A 72 -8.28 -0.99 5.81
N LEU A 73 -8.61 -1.60 6.95
CA LEU A 73 -9.65 -2.62 7.05
C LEU A 73 -11.03 -2.07 6.67
N THR A 74 -11.41 -0.90 7.20
CA THR A 74 -12.67 -0.23 6.85
C THR A 74 -12.74 0.09 5.36
N ALA A 75 -11.65 0.63 4.79
CA ALA A 75 -11.58 0.92 3.36
C ALA A 75 -11.74 -0.33 2.49
N LEU A 76 -11.12 -1.46 2.87
CA LEU A 76 -11.26 -2.74 2.16
C LEU A 76 -12.68 -3.32 2.27
N LYS A 77 -13.33 -3.22 3.43
CA LYS A 77 -14.73 -3.67 3.59
C LYS A 77 -15.67 -2.86 2.69
N ALA A 78 -15.54 -1.52 2.69
CA ALA A 78 -16.33 -0.66 1.83
C ALA A 78 -16.03 -0.92 0.33
N HIS A 79 -14.78 -1.15 -0.01
CA HIS A 79 -14.37 -1.48 -1.37
C HIS A 79 -14.97 -2.81 -1.85
N LYS A 80 -15.04 -3.83 -1.00
CA LYS A 80 -15.65 -5.13 -1.34
C LYS A 80 -17.13 -4.99 -1.71
N VAL A 81 -17.86 -4.16 -0.96
CA VAL A 81 -19.27 -3.86 -1.27
C VAL A 81 -19.38 -3.17 -2.64
N ARG A 82 -18.62 -2.11 -2.86
CA ARG A 82 -18.61 -1.38 -4.13
C ARG A 82 -18.20 -2.25 -5.32
N GLN A 83 -17.20 -3.11 -5.17
CA GLN A 83 -16.79 -4.06 -6.21
C GLN A 83 -17.89 -5.08 -6.55
N ASN A 84 -18.64 -5.55 -5.56
CA ASN A 84 -19.79 -6.42 -5.81
C ASN A 84 -20.88 -5.72 -6.62
N GLU A 85 -21.14 -4.43 -6.35
CA GLU A 85 -22.05 -3.62 -7.17
C GLU A 85 -21.53 -3.43 -8.60
N GLU A 86 -20.21 -3.17 -8.78
CA GLU A 86 -19.59 -3.08 -10.11
C GLU A 86 -19.74 -4.40 -10.88
N ARG A 87 -19.51 -5.54 -10.19
CA ARG A 87 -19.68 -6.87 -10.76
C ARG A 87 -21.13 -7.12 -11.24
N LEU A 88 -22.11 -6.78 -10.41
CA LEU A 88 -23.52 -6.91 -10.77
C LEU A 88 -23.89 -6.03 -11.98
N ARG A 89 -23.41 -4.79 -12.03
CA ARG A 89 -23.65 -3.88 -13.17
C ARG A 89 -22.99 -4.39 -14.46
N ALA A 90 -21.80 -4.99 -14.34
CA ALA A 90 -21.07 -5.50 -15.49
C ALA A 90 -21.66 -6.81 -16.06
N GLY A 91 -22.39 -7.60 -15.24
CA GLY A 91 -23.02 -8.85 -15.65
C GLY A 91 -22.03 -9.82 -16.32
N ASP A 92 -22.39 -10.35 -17.48
CA ASP A 92 -21.60 -11.38 -18.20
C ASP A 92 -20.24 -10.90 -18.72
N VAL A 93 -20.02 -9.59 -18.80
CA VAL A 93 -18.69 -9.06 -19.23
C VAL A 93 -17.67 -9.10 -18.11
N TRP A 94 -18.11 -9.28 -16.86
CA TRP A 94 -17.20 -9.44 -15.72
C TRP A 94 -16.40 -10.72 -15.82
N LYS A 95 -15.07 -10.62 -15.73
CA LYS A 95 -14.15 -11.75 -15.68
C LYS A 95 -13.53 -11.81 -14.29
N ASP A 96 -13.98 -12.79 -13.50
CA ASP A 96 -13.55 -12.94 -12.12
C ASP A 96 -12.14 -13.53 -12.04
N HIS A 97 -11.20 -12.72 -11.64
CA HIS A 97 -9.82 -13.10 -11.32
C HIS A 97 -9.53 -13.03 -9.81
N ASN A 98 -10.57 -12.92 -8.98
CA ASN A 98 -10.47 -12.77 -7.53
C ASN A 98 -9.59 -11.59 -7.06
N LEU A 99 -9.32 -10.61 -7.94
CA LEU A 99 -8.49 -9.44 -7.63
C LEU A 99 -9.23 -8.49 -6.67
N VAL A 100 -8.48 -7.94 -5.70
CA VAL A 100 -8.99 -6.85 -4.86
C VAL A 100 -9.17 -5.57 -5.69
N PHE A 101 -8.23 -5.27 -6.58
CA PHE A 101 -8.23 -4.04 -7.39
C PHE A 101 -8.19 -4.34 -8.90
N PRO A 102 -9.27 -4.93 -9.48
CA PRO A 102 -9.36 -5.16 -10.92
C PRO A 102 -9.75 -3.90 -11.67
N ASN A 103 -9.72 -3.97 -13.00
CA ASN A 103 -10.37 -2.96 -13.86
C ASN A 103 -11.92 -3.09 -13.80
N THR A 104 -12.62 -2.25 -14.56
CA THR A 104 -14.10 -2.17 -14.54
C THR A 104 -14.83 -3.42 -15.05
N ILE A 105 -14.11 -4.38 -15.61
CA ILE A 105 -14.63 -5.67 -16.09
C ILE A 105 -13.99 -6.87 -15.41
N GLY A 106 -13.41 -6.67 -14.22
CA GLY A 106 -12.86 -7.76 -13.38
C GLY A 106 -11.47 -8.25 -13.76
N ARG A 107 -10.84 -7.71 -14.81
CA ARG A 107 -9.52 -8.15 -15.29
C ARG A 107 -8.37 -7.40 -14.58
N PRO A 108 -7.13 -7.93 -14.63
CA PRO A 108 -5.96 -7.23 -14.14
C PRO A 108 -5.82 -5.82 -14.75
N MET A 109 -5.35 -4.89 -13.93
CA MET A 109 -5.07 -3.52 -14.36
C MET A 109 -3.84 -3.46 -15.26
N ASN A 110 -3.90 -2.63 -16.31
CA ASN A 110 -2.68 -2.17 -16.96
C ASN A 110 -2.05 -1.05 -16.11
N ALA A 111 -0.83 -1.29 -15.63
CA ALA A 111 -0.16 -0.38 -14.70
C ALA A 111 0.11 1.02 -15.30
N GLY A 112 0.36 1.12 -16.61
CA GLY A 112 0.54 2.40 -17.29
C GLY A 112 -0.76 3.17 -17.46
N ASN A 113 -1.86 2.46 -17.76
CA ASN A 113 -3.18 3.08 -17.86
C ASN A 113 -3.66 3.57 -16.51
N PHE A 114 -3.49 2.78 -15.42
CA PHE A 114 -3.79 3.20 -14.05
C PHE A 114 -3.04 4.47 -13.70
N TYR A 115 -1.72 4.54 -14.00
CA TYR A 115 -0.93 5.74 -13.69
C TYR A 115 -1.49 6.98 -14.38
N ARG A 116 -1.73 6.92 -15.70
CA ARG A 116 -2.15 8.08 -16.49
C ARG A 116 -3.61 8.48 -16.29
N ARG A 117 -4.52 7.52 -16.09
CA ARG A 117 -5.96 7.79 -16.04
C ARG A 117 -6.51 8.01 -14.65
N ASP A 118 -5.86 7.42 -13.64
CA ASP A 118 -6.38 7.39 -12.28
C ASP A 118 -5.43 8.09 -11.29
N PHE A 119 -4.14 7.69 -11.28
CA PHE A 119 -3.20 8.20 -10.30
C PHE A 119 -2.75 9.64 -10.58
N GLN A 120 -2.34 9.95 -11.78
CA GLN A 120 -1.86 11.29 -12.16
C GLN A 120 -2.95 12.37 -11.98
N PRO A 121 -4.21 12.18 -12.45
CA PRO A 121 -5.29 13.13 -12.18
C PRO A 121 -5.59 13.31 -10.69
N LEU A 122 -5.43 12.27 -9.88
CA LEU A 122 -5.55 12.40 -8.44
C LEU A 122 -4.43 13.30 -7.86
N MET A 123 -3.19 13.15 -8.34
CA MET A 123 -2.09 14.00 -7.89
C MET A 123 -2.31 15.47 -8.27
N GLU A 124 -2.88 15.73 -9.43
CA GLU A 124 -3.28 17.09 -9.86
C GLU A 124 -4.34 17.67 -8.92
N ARG A 125 -5.41 16.91 -8.63
CA ARG A 125 -6.46 17.34 -7.67
C ARG A 125 -5.94 17.52 -6.25
N ALA A 126 -4.90 16.80 -5.88
CA ALA A 126 -4.27 16.87 -4.56
C ALA A 126 -3.22 17.99 -4.44
N GLY A 127 -2.89 18.70 -5.53
CA GLY A 127 -1.83 19.71 -5.58
C GLY A 127 -0.42 19.15 -5.48
N LEU A 128 -0.21 17.87 -5.82
CA LEU A 128 1.07 17.15 -5.68
C LEU A 128 1.75 16.83 -7.03
N ALA A 129 1.17 17.27 -8.14
CA ALA A 129 1.68 16.94 -9.47
C ALA A 129 3.10 17.50 -9.74
N SER A 130 3.40 18.70 -9.23
CA SER A 130 4.69 19.36 -9.38
C SER A 130 5.81 18.74 -8.54
N GLU A 131 5.48 17.94 -7.55
CA GLU A 131 6.44 17.34 -6.61
C GLU A 131 7.00 16.00 -7.10
N GLY A 132 6.66 15.57 -8.32
CA GLY A 132 7.10 14.27 -8.86
C GLY A 132 6.57 13.07 -8.06
N PHE A 133 5.45 13.23 -7.36
CA PHE A 133 4.86 12.20 -6.52
C PHE A 133 4.39 11.00 -7.36
N THR A 134 4.86 9.82 -7.00
CA THR A 134 4.54 8.55 -7.68
C THR A 134 3.82 7.60 -6.74
N PHE A 135 3.28 6.49 -7.25
CA PHE A 135 2.74 5.45 -6.38
C PHE A 135 3.79 4.90 -5.39
N HIS A 136 5.07 4.91 -5.77
CA HIS A 136 6.16 4.50 -4.89
C HIS A 136 6.36 5.47 -3.72
N SER A 137 5.99 6.74 -3.88
CA SER A 137 6.03 7.73 -2.81
C SER A 137 5.11 7.38 -1.63
N LEU A 138 3.99 6.65 -1.88
CA LEU A 138 3.14 6.13 -0.80
C LEU A 138 3.90 5.14 0.11
N ARG A 139 4.69 4.28 -0.50
CA ARG A 139 5.54 3.34 0.23
C ARG A 139 6.68 4.06 0.96
N HIS A 140 7.25 5.09 0.34
CA HIS A 140 8.26 5.92 0.99
C HIS A 140 7.66 6.63 2.22
N THR A 141 6.47 7.22 2.09
CA THR A 141 5.73 7.84 3.21
C THR A 141 5.47 6.82 4.33
N PHE A 142 5.04 5.60 4.01
CA PHE A 142 4.89 4.54 5.00
C PHE A 142 6.21 4.26 5.74
N ALA A 143 7.31 4.12 5.02
CA ALA A 143 8.62 3.79 5.58
C ALA A 143 9.17 4.93 6.46
N THR A 144 9.07 6.18 6.02
CA THR A 144 9.48 7.37 6.80
C THR A 144 8.61 7.56 8.04
N THR A 145 7.30 7.26 7.94
CA THR A 145 6.39 7.28 9.10
C THR A 145 6.80 6.23 10.14
N LEU A 146 7.17 5.01 9.73
CA LEU A 146 7.68 4.00 10.65
C LEU A 146 8.96 4.47 11.35
N ALA A 147 9.87 5.08 10.60
CA ALA A 147 11.13 5.64 11.14
C ALA A 147 10.83 6.75 12.15
N ALA A 148 10.02 7.75 11.80
CA ALA A 148 9.63 8.86 12.68
C ALA A 148 8.88 8.40 13.95
N LYS A 149 8.20 7.24 13.90
CA LYS A 149 7.55 6.62 15.07
C LYS A 149 8.47 5.68 15.86
N GLY A 150 9.77 5.67 15.59
CA GLY A 150 10.75 4.87 16.32
C GLY A 150 10.61 3.35 16.12
N VAL A 151 9.92 2.89 15.07
CA VAL A 151 9.80 1.46 14.78
C VAL A 151 11.17 0.90 14.43
N HIS A 152 11.57 -0.19 15.09
CA HIS A 152 12.90 -0.77 14.87
C HIS A 152 13.15 -1.12 13.39
N PRO A 153 14.32 -0.79 12.81
CA PRO A 153 14.61 -1.00 11.38
C PRO A 153 14.36 -2.43 10.89
N SER A 154 14.65 -3.45 11.70
CA SER A 154 14.39 -4.85 11.31
C SER A 154 12.89 -5.17 11.20
N THR A 155 12.05 -4.53 12.00
CA THR A 155 10.59 -4.64 11.89
C THR A 155 10.09 -3.96 10.62
N ALA A 156 10.55 -2.73 10.37
CA ALA A 156 10.24 -2.01 9.13
C ALA A 156 10.73 -2.76 7.88
N GLN A 157 11.92 -3.38 7.93
CA GLN A 157 12.44 -4.22 6.86
C GLN A 157 11.48 -5.38 6.52
N LYS A 158 11.01 -6.09 7.54
CA LYS A 158 10.04 -7.20 7.39
C LYS A 158 8.72 -6.70 6.81
N MET A 159 8.18 -5.59 7.33
CA MET A 159 6.94 -4.99 6.84
C MET A 159 7.05 -4.53 5.38
N LEU A 160 8.18 -3.94 5.01
CA LEU A 160 8.47 -3.49 3.65
C LEU A 160 8.82 -4.65 2.70
N GLY A 161 9.30 -5.78 3.21
CA GLY A 161 9.81 -6.89 2.39
C GLY A 161 11.07 -6.47 1.64
N HIS A 162 11.99 -5.76 2.31
CA HIS A 162 13.32 -5.46 1.79
C HIS A 162 14.24 -6.66 2.00
N SER A 163 14.91 -7.09 0.93
CA SER A 163 15.88 -8.18 0.99
C SER A 163 17.17 -7.78 1.70
N ASP A 164 17.49 -6.49 1.70
CA ASP A 164 18.68 -5.92 2.31
C ASP A 164 18.27 -4.85 3.33
N ILE A 165 18.76 -4.97 4.56
CA ILE A 165 18.51 -4.02 5.64
C ILE A 165 19.02 -2.61 5.30
N ARG A 166 20.05 -2.49 4.49
CA ARG A 166 20.62 -1.20 4.06
C ARG A 166 19.59 -0.32 3.36
N MET A 167 18.65 -0.93 2.62
CA MET A 167 17.54 -0.19 1.98
C MET A 167 16.61 0.46 3.02
N THR A 168 16.43 -0.18 4.17
CA THR A 168 15.63 0.36 5.27
C THR A 168 16.42 1.40 6.05
N LEU A 169 17.69 1.11 6.38
CA LEU A 169 18.54 2.03 7.12
C LEU A 169 18.75 3.37 6.39
N ALA A 170 18.84 3.37 5.06
CA ALA A 170 18.93 4.60 4.27
C ALA A 170 17.74 5.55 4.50
N ILE A 171 16.55 5.01 4.79
CA ILE A 171 15.36 5.81 5.12
C ILE A 171 15.46 6.36 6.55
N TYR A 172 16.02 5.59 7.46
CA TYR A 172 16.14 5.95 8.87
C TYR A 172 17.21 7.02 9.13
N THR A 173 18.25 7.12 8.30
CA THR A 173 19.29 8.15 8.44
C THR A 173 18.76 9.59 8.22
N HIS A 174 17.61 9.75 7.56
CA HIS A 174 16.97 11.04 7.36
C HIS A 174 15.94 11.42 8.44
N ALA A 175 15.66 10.52 9.38
CA ALA A 175 14.67 10.72 10.45
C ALA A 175 15.32 11.05 11.82
N THR A 176 16.60 11.46 11.84
CA THR A 176 17.45 11.45 13.05
C THR A 176 17.08 12.46 14.10
N ASP A 177 16.63 13.66 13.76
CA ASP A 177 16.42 14.74 14.75
C ASP A 177 15.21 14.46 15.65
N GLU A 178 14.07 14.10 15.07
CA GLU A 178 12.88 13.70 15.85
C GLU A 178 13.13 12.45 16.72
N MET A 179 13.98 11.53 16.23
CA MET A 179 14.35 10.32 17.01
C MET A 179 15.30 10.65 18.17
N GLN A 180 16.21 11.62 18.01
CA GLN A 180 17.07 12.09 19.09
C GLN A 180 16.26 12.78 20.19
N ASP A 181 15.32 13.64 19.83
CA ASP A 181 14.41 14.29 20.78
C ASP A 181 13.57 13.28 21.55
N ALA A 182 13.00 12.28 20.85
CA ALA A 182 12.24 11.21 21.48
C ALA A 182 13.11 10.34 22.40
N ALA A 183 14.35 10.04 22.01
CA ALA A 183 15.29 9.29 22.84
C ALA A 183 15.69 10.08 24.09
N THR A 184 15.95 11.39 23.95
CA THR A 184 16.26 12.26 25.08
C THR A 184 15.10 12.34 26.07
N ALA A 185 13.87 12.49 25.59
CA ALA A 185 12.67 12.49 26.42
C ALA A 185 12.46 11.14 27.14
N ALA A 186 12.76 10.03 26.46
CA ALA A 186 12.67 8.69 27.05
C ALA A 186 13.71 8.48 28.15
N LEU A 187 14.95 8.97 27.96
CA LEU A 187 16.01 8.93 28.98
C LEU A 187 15.66 9.78 30.23
N GLU A 188 15.14 10.97 30.02
CA GLU A 188 14.66 11.83 31.09
C GLU A 188 13.54 11.15 31.89
N SER A 189 12.58 10.52 31.20
CA SER A 189 11.50 9.77 31.84
C SER A 189 11.96 8.51 32.58
N ALA A 190 13.07 7.91 32.17
CA ALA A 190 13.59 6.67 32.78
C ALA A 190 14.54 6.92 33.95
N PHE A 191 15.25 8.05 34.01
CA PHE A 191 16.34 8.33 34.91
C PHE A 191 16.20 9.66 35.70
N GLY A 192 15.25 10.52 35.31
CA GLY A 192 14.88 11.76 36.03
C GLY A 192 13.78 11.45 37.04
#